data_7dd5f95dfdb360eefabc45a4aa4c40e6
#
_entry.id   7dd5f95dfdb360eefabc45a4aa4c40e6
#
_cell.length_a   1.000
_cell.length_b   1.000
_cell.length_c   1.000
_cell.angle_alpha   90.00
_cell.angle_beta   90.00
_cell.angle_gamma   90.00
#
_symmetry.space_group_name_H-M   'P 1'
#
loop_
_entity.id
_entity.type
_entity.pdbx_description
1 polymer ?
#
loop_
_entity_poly.entity_id
_entity_poly.type
_entity_poly.pdbx_seq_one_letter_code
_entity_poly.pdbx_strand_id
1 'polypeptide(L)'
;MPTPSIAPALHATPHAEAGASSFARKARFWDRIAPKYAAEPIADMAGYEATLQRVQALLPPAADVLEVGCGTGSTAMRLAPFTGRMLATDVAPGMIAIARERLAAQPVPKLGFALADADAPGQGQGAYDVVLAFSMLHLVEDLDLALKLLVQALRPGGLLISKTPCI
;
A
#
# COMPACT_ATOMS: atom_id res chain seq x y z
N MET A 1 49.34 23.81 -22.40
CA MET A 1 47.92 24.05 -22.63
C MET A 1 47.22 22.69 -22.41
N PRO A 2 46.55 22.44 -21.26
CA PRO A 2 45.76 21.24 -21.08
C PRO A 2 44.35 21.45 -21.65
N THR A 3 43.88 20.50 -22.43
CA THR A 3 42.52 20.41 -22.98
C THR A 3 41.50 20.10 -21.88
N PRO A 4 40.31 20.70 -21.86
CA PRO A 4 39.30 20.37 -20.89
C PRO A 4 38.62 19.03 -21.24
N SER A 5 38.60 18.11 -20.26
CA SER A 5 37.85 16.88 -20.29
C SER A 5 36.37 17.17 -20.17
N ILE A 6 35.60 16.81 -21.18
CA ILE A 6 34.13 16.87 -21.16
C ILE A 6 33.63 15.58 -20.50
N ALA A 7 33.11 15.70 -19.29
CA ALA A 7 32.37 14.62 -18.66
C ALA A 7 31.03 14.40 -19.39
N PRO A 8 30.63 13.12 -19.67
CA PRO A 8 29.34 12.87 -20.29
C PRO A 8 28.21 13.20 -19.33
N ALA A 9 27.25 13.99 -19.80
CA ALA A 9 26.00 14.25 -19.10
C ALA A 9 25.25 12.94 -18.89
N LEU A 10 24.96 12.62 -17.64
CA LEU A 10 24.03 11.56 -17.26
C LEU A 10 22.64 11.94 -17.79
N HIS A 11 22.25 11.32 -18.88
CA HIS A 11 20.87 11.40 -19.37
C HIS A 11 19.98 10.69 -18.33
N ALA A 12 19.18 11.45 -17.59
CA ALA A 12 18.09 10.91 -16.81
C ALA A 12 17.15 10.14 -17.75
N THR A 13 16.86 8.89 -17.42
CA THR A 13 16.00 8.04 -18.23
C THR A 13 14.55 8.57 -18.16
N PRO A 14 13.84 8.73 -19.29
CA PRO A 14 12.48 9.30 -19.32
C PRO A 14 11.44 8.54 -18.49
N HIS A 15 11.70 7.28 -18.13
CA HIS A 15 10.84 6.48 -17.28
C HIS A 15 10.81 6.92 -15.80
N ALA A 16 11.88 7.50 -15.27
CA ALA A 16 11.92 7.97 -13.87
C ALA A 16 11.08 9.24 -13.67
N GLU A 17 11.09 10.14 -14.67
CA GLU A 17 10.31 11.37 -14.60
C GLU A 17 8.81 11.13 -14.81
N ALA A 18 8.42 10.19 -15.67
CA ALA A 18 7.04 9.77 -15.88
C ALA A 18 6.45 9.13 -14.60
N GLY A 19 7.21 8.29 -13.88
CA GLY A 19 6.80 7.67 -12.64
C GLY A 19 6.58 8.66 -11.50
N ALA A 20 7.48 9.64 -11.34
CA ALA A 20 7.33 10.69 -10.34
C ALA A 20 6.10 11.58 -10.60
N SER A 21 5.79 11.89 -11.87
CA SER A 21 4.58 12.63 -12.27
C SER A 21 3.29 11.85 -11.97
N SER A 22 3.28 10.54 -12.21
CA SER A 22 2.15 9.65 -11.93
C SER A 22 1.89 9.54 -10.42
N PHE A 23 2.91 9.28 -9.63
CA PHE A 23 2.82 9.26 -8.17
C PHE A 23 2.20 10.55 -7.63
N ALA A 24 2.74 11.70 -8.02
CA ALA A 24 2.26 12.99 -7.54
C ALA A 24 0.81 13.27 -7.94
N ARG A 25 0.36 12.80 -9.11
CA ARG A 25 -1.03 12.95 -9.57
C ARG A 25 -1.99 12.09 -8.75
N LYS A 26 -1.66 10.82 -8.51
CA LYS A 26 -2.42 9.90 -7.66
C LYS A 26 -2.53 10.45 -6.24
N ALA A 27 -1.40 10.85 -5.65
CA ALA A 27 -1.35 11.41 -4.31
C ALA A 27 -2.26 12.62 -4.16
N ARG A 28 -2.18 13.60 -5.06
CA ARG A 28 -3.03 14.80 -5.03
C ARG A 28 -4.53 14.51 -5.15
N PHE A 29 -4.90 13.52 -5.96
CA PHE A 29 -6.30 13.13 -6.08
C PHE A 29 -6.84 12.60 -4.75
N TRP A 30 -6.14 11.63 -4.16
CA TRP A 30 -6.56 10.98 -2.92
C TRP A 30 -6.44 11.90 -1.71
N ASP A 31 -5.43 12.76 -1.65
CA ASP A 31 -5.29 13.78 -0.60
C ASP A 31 -6.50 14.70 -0.54
N ARG A 32 -6.98 15.16 -1.69
CA ARG A 32 -8.14 16.05 -1.77
C ARG A 32 -9.41 15.42 -1.21
N ILE A 33 -9.60 14.13 -1.37
CA ILE A 33 -10.81 13.44 -0.92
C ILE A 33 -10.65 12.74 0.43
N ALA A 34 -9.45 12.66 0.99
CA ALA A 34 -9.16 11.91 2.20
C ALA A 34 -10.07 12.28 3.40
N PRO A 35 -10.34 13.57 3.71
CA PRO A 35 -11.23 13.92 4.82
C PRO A 35 -12.67 13.43 4.61
N LYS A 36 -13.19 13.56 3.38
CA LYS A 36 -14.52 13.08 3.02
C LYS A 36 -14.58 11.57 3.10
N TYR A 37 -13.60 10.90 2.51
CA TYR A 37 -13.48 9.43 2.54
C TYR A 37 -13.42 8.89 3.97
N ALA A 38 -12.69 9.57 4.86
CA ALA A 38 -12.59 9.18 6.27
C ALA A 38 -13.90 9.31 7.05
N ALA A 39 -14.77 10.23 6.64
CA ALA A 39 -16.06 10.49 7.26
C ALA A 39 -17.19 9.60 6.73
N GLU A 40 -17.02 9.00 5.54
CA GLU A 40 -18.03 8.14 4.94
C GLU A 40 -18.11 6.78 5.66
N PRO A 41 -19.30 6.33 6.07
CA PRO A 41 -19.46 4.99 6.62
C PRO A 41 -19.28 3.93 5.53
N ILE A 42 -18.86 2.73 5.95
CA ILE A 42 -18.77 1.58 5.05
C ILE A 42 -20.19 1.17 4.65
N ALA A 43 -20.51 1.26 3.36
CA ALA A 43 -21.86 1.04 2.85
C ALA A 43 -22.38 -0.39 3.07
N ASP A 44 -21.49 -1.40 2.87
CA ASP A 44 -21.78 -2.81 3.14
C ASP A 44 -20.92 -3.30 4.32
N MET A 45 -21.37 -3.00 5.52
CA MET A 45 -20.68 -3.42 6.74
C MET A 45 -20.66 -4.94 6.90
N ALA A 46 -21.73 -5.63 6.53
CA ALA A 46 -21.79 -7.09 6.65
C ALA A 46 -20.79 -7.79 5.72
N GLY A 47 -20.70 -7.36 4.47
CA GLY A 47 -19.72 -7.87 3.51
C GLY A 47 -18.28 -7.50 3.89
N TYR A 48 -18.08 -6.34 4.51
CA TYR A 48 -16.78 -5.92 5.04
C TYR A 48 -16.34 -6.84 6.20
N GLU A 49 -17.21 -7.06 7.19
CA GLU A 49 -16.94 -7.95 8.32
C GLU A 49 -16.67 -9.39 7.87
N ALA A 50 -17.46 -9.91 6.92
CA ALA A 50 -17.23 -11.24 6.34
C ALA A 50 -15.85 -11.33 5.64
N THR A 51 -15.45 -10.27 4.95
CA THR A 51 -14.13 -10.19 4.34
C THR A 51 -13.02 -10.24 5.39
N LEU A 52 -13.12 -9.45 6.47
CA LEU A 52 -12.13 -9.44 7.56
C LEU A 52 -12.00 -10.80 8.23
N GLN A 53 -13.13 -11.45 8.52
CA GLN A 53 -13.14 -12.80 9.12
C GLN A 53 -12.46 -13.82 8.22
N ARG A 54 -12.73 -13.78 6.90
CA ARG A 54 -12.10 -14.68 5.94
C ARG A 54 -10.58 -14.44 5.84
N VAL A 55 -10.15 -13.18 5.78
CA VAL A 55 -8.72 -12.84 5.78
C VAL A 55 -8.05 -13.33 7.06
N GLN A 56 -8.66 -13.03 8.20
CA GLN A 56 -8.15 -13.47 9.52
C GLN A 56 -7.96 -14.99 9.60
N ALA A 57 -8.88 -15.77 9.04
CA ALA A 57 -8.79 -17.22 8.99
C ALA A 57 -7.64 -17.72 8.09
N LEU A 58 -7.17 -16.92 7.15
CA LEU A 58 -6.06 -17.23 6.23
C LEU A 58 -4.69 -16.76 6.76
N LEU A 59 -4.65 -15.91 7.79
CA LEU A 59 -3.38 -15.39 8.33
C LEU A 59 -2.63 -16.53 9.06
N PRO A 60 -1.36 -16.79 8.70
CA PRO A 60 -0.50 -17.65 9.48
C PRO A 60 -0.28 -17.07 10.89
N PRO A 61 -0.01 -17.91 11.91
CA PRO A 61 0.37 -17.41 13.23
C PRO A 61 1.58 -16.49 13.16
N ALA A 62 1.51 -15.35 13.86
CA ALA A 62 2.58 -14.36 13.92
C ALA A 62 3.08 -13.87 12.54
N ALA A 63 2.20 -13.81 11.54
CA ALA A 63 2.54 -13.41 10.19
C ALA A 63 3.07 -11.97 10.10
N ASP A 64 4.10 -11.77 9.26
CA ASP A 64 4.48 -10.45 8.77
C ASP A 64 3.58 -10.08 7.59
N VAL A 65 2.80 -9.01 7.73
CA VAL A 65 1.78 -8.61 6.77
C VAL A 65 2.06 -7.23 6.19
N LEU A 66 1.92 -7.10 4.86
CA LEU A 66 1.90 -5.83 4.15
C LEU A 66 0.49 -5.59 3.59
N GLU A 67 -0.10 -4.43 3.86
CA GLU A 67 -1.27 -3.94 3.15
C GLU A 67 -0.87 -2.79 2.22
N VAL A 68 -1.24 -2.87 0.94
CA VAL A 68 -1.03 -1.81 -0.04
C VAL A 68 -2.35 -1.12 -0.37
N GLY A 69 -2.33 0.22 -0.50
CA GLY A 69 -3.55 1.01 -0.70
C GLY A 69 -4.45 1.03 0.53
N CYS A 70 -3.86 1.18 1.72
CA CYS A 70 -4.58 1.06 3.00
C CYS A 70 -5.57 2.21 3.28
N GLY A 71 -5.53 3.29 2.50
CA GLY A 71 -6.35 4.47 2.73
C GLY A 71 -6.16 5.03 4.15
N THR A 72 -7.27 5.27 4.84
CA THR A 72 -7.27 5.79 6.21
C THR A 72 -7.01 4.74 7.30
N GLY A 73 -6.59 3.52 6.91
CA GLY A 73 -6.11 2.49 7.82
C GLY A 73 -7.16 1.65 8.53
N SER A 74 -8.44 1.73 8.13
CA SER A 74 -9.53 1.01 8.81
C SER A 74 -9.32 -0.51 8.84
N THR A 75 -8.92 -1.11 7.72
CA THR A 75 -8.67 -2.55 7.61
C THR A 75 -7.41 -2.93 8.39
N ALA A 76 -6.33 -2.17 8.25
CA ALA A 76 -5.08 -2.41 8.99
C ALA A 76 -5.30 -2.39 10.51
N MET A 77 -6.03 -1.41 11.03
CA MET A 77 -6.37 -1.32 12.46
C MET A 77 -7.13 -2.55 12.97
N ARG A 78 -7.98 -3.15 12.13
CA ARG A 78 -8.81 -4.32 12.46
C ARG A 78 -8.04 -5.64 12.36
N LEU A 79 -7.11 -5.76 11.42
CA LEU A 79 -6.37 -7.00 11.16
C LEU A 79 -5.05 -7.09 11.94
N ALA A 80 -4.39 -5.99 12.23
CA ALA A 80 -3.10 -5.98 12.91
C ALA A 80 -3.06 -6.74 14.24
N PRO A 81 -4.12 -6.77 15.09
CA PRO A 81 -4.13 -7.58 16.31
C PRO A 81 -3.93 -9.07 16.08
N PHE A 82 -4.22 -9.58 14.87
CA PHE A 82 -4.11 -10.98 14.48
C PHE A 82 -2.82 -11.31 13.74
N THR A 83 -1.87 -10.37 13.67
CA THR A 83 -0.59 -10.50 12.96
C THR A 83 0.58 -10.45 13.93
N GLY A 84 1.73 -10.91 13.49
CA GLY A 84 3.00 -10.72 14.22
C GLY A 84 3.48 -9.27 14.08
N ARG A 85 3.41 -8.73 12.86
CA ARG A 85 3.74 -7.36 12.51
C ARG A 85 2.97 -6.97 11.23
N MET A 86 2.53 -5.73 11.16
CA MET A 86 1.82 -5.23 9.99
C MET A 86 2.34 -3.85 9.57
N LEU A 87 2.69 -3.72 8.29
CA LEU A 87 2.93 -2.45 7.63
C LEU A 87 1.80 -2.19 6.64
N ALA A 88 1.20 -1.02 6.71
CA ALA A 88 0.16 -0.59 5.79
C ALA A 88 0.61 0.66 5.03
N THR A 89 0.49 0.63 3.72
CA THR A 89 1.00 1.69 2.85
C THR A 89 -0.09 2.28 1.96
N ASP A 90 0.06 3.57 1.67
CA ASP A 90 -0.76 4.29 0.70
C ASP A 90 0.07 5.33 -0.04
N VAL A 91 -0.37 5.72 -1.23
CA VAL A 91 0.28 6.72 -2.06
C VAL A 91 0.02 8.15 -1.56
N ALA A 92 -1.07 8.37 -0.82
CA ALA A 92 -1.55 9.68 -0.42
C ALA A 92 -1.10 10.07 0.99
N PRO A 93 -0.31 11.15 1.16
CA PRO A 93 0.08 11.66 2.48
C PRO A 93 -1.11 11.94 3.41
N GLY A 94 -2.21 12.49 2.89
CA GLY A 94 -3.41 12.78 3.66
C GLY A 94 -4.10 11.53 4.21
N MET A 95 -4.12 10.44 3.45
CA MET A 95 -4.63 9.15 3.93
C MET A 95 -3.77 8.61 5.08
N ILE A 96 -2.45 8.64 4.91
CA ILE A 96 -1.50 8.18 5.93
C ILE A 96 -1.54 9.05 7.18
N ALA A 97 -1.72 10.37 7.04
CA ALA A 97 -1.87 11.27 8.18
C ALA A 97 -3.09 10.86 9.04
N ILE A 98 -4.25 10.66 8.42
CA ILE A 98 -5.48 10.23 9.11
C ILE A 98 -5.28 8.84 9.75
N ALA A 99 -4.64 7.90 9.04
CA ALA A 99 -4.36 6.57 9.58
C ALA A 99 -3.47 6.64 10.83
N ARG A 100 -2.45 7.49 10.82
CA ARG A 100 -1.56 7.71 11.98
C ARG A 100 -2.26 8.40 13.15
N GLU A 101 -3.15 9.35 12.87
CA GLU A 101 -3.97 9.98 13.92
C GLU A 101 -4.89 8.96 14.60
N ARG A 102 -5.53 8.08 13.82
CA ARG A 102 -6.35 6.99 14.36
C ARG A 102 -5.53 6.02 15.19
N LEU A 103 -4.34 5.65 14.73
CA LEU A 103 -3.43 4.77 15.48
C LEU A 103 -2.96 5.43 16.78
N ALA A 104 -2.70 6.73 16.78
CA ALA A 104 -2.33 7.47 17.99
C ALA A 104 -3.50 7.53 19.00
N ALA A 105 -4.73 7.72 18.51
CA ALA A 105 -5.93 7.74 19.36
C ALA A 105 -6.30 6.34 19.90
N GLN A 106 -6.00 5.29 19.13
CA GLN A 106 -6.32 3.91 19.46
C GLN A 106 -5.13 3.02 19.13
N PRO A 107 -4.11 2.96 20.02
CA PRO A 107 -2.87 2.24 19.74
C PRO A 107 -3.07 0.76 19.46
N VAL A 108 -2.50 0.30 18.36
CA VAL A 108 -2.43 -1.12 17.99
C VAL A 108 -0.96 -1.50 17.88
N PRO A 109 -0.45 -2.39 18.77
CA PRO A 109 0.93 -2.80 18.74
C PRO A 109 1.36 -3.41 17.41
N LYS A 110 2.61 -3.16 16.99
CA LYS A 110 3.23 -3.72 15.78
C LYS A 110 2.57 -3.32 14.45
N LEU A 111 1.67 -2.33 14.45
CA LEU A 111 1.15 -1.71 13.25
C LEU A 111 1.91 -0.43 12.94
N GLY A 112 2.33 -0.28 11.69
CA GLY A 112 2.93 0.94 11.14
C GLY A 112 2.29 1.37 9.85
N PHE A 113 2.34 2.69 9.56
CA PHE A 113 1.86 3.28 8.30
C PHE A 113 2.99 4.00 7.57
N ALA A 114 3.09 3.83 6.26
CA ALA A 114 4.11 4.48 5.42
C ALA A 114 3.56 4.87 4.06
N LEU A 115 4.24 5.86 3.42
CA LEU A 115 3.96 6.23 2.03
C LEU A 115 4.65 5.25 1.09
N ALA A 116 3.91 4.67 0.16
CA ALA A 116 4.43 3.88 -0.94
C ALA A 116 3.42 3.79 -2.09
N ASP A 117 3.92 3.66 -3.32
CA ASP A 117 3.10 3.38 -4.50
C ASP A 117 3.15 1.88 -4.80
N ALA A 118 1.98 1.26 -5.04
CA ALA A 118 1.86 -0.17 -5.26
C ALA A 118 2.50 -0.65 -6.57
N ASP A 119 2.56 0.21 -7.58
CA ASP A 119 3.19 -0.06 -8.88
C ASP A 119 4.58 0.61 -9.02
N ALA A 120 5.23 0.91 -7.90
CA ALA A 120 6.61 1.38 -7.85
C ALA A 120 7.50 0.45 -6.99
N PRO A 121 8.80 0.33 -7.28
CA PRO A 121 9.74 -0.42 -6.45
C PRO A 121 9.79 0.09 -5.01
N GLY A 122 10.02 -0.78 -4.03
CA GLY A 122 10.25 -0.37 -2.65
C GLY A 122 9.35 -1.05 -1.61
N GLN A 123 8.46 -1.96 -2.04
CA GLN A 123 7.63 -2.73 -1.10
C GLN A 123 8.40 -3.80 -0.30
N GLY A 124 9.69 -3.98 -0.59
CA GLY A 124 10.54 -5.03 -0.03
C GLY A 124 10.61 -6.26 -0.94
N GLN A 125 11.54 -7.16 -0.61
CA GLN A 125 11.68 -8.46 -1.31
C GLN A 125 11.69 -9.57 -0.28
N GLY A 126 10.79 -10.54 -0.41
CA GLY A 126 10.73 -11.70 0.46
C GLY A 126 10.61 -11.34 1.95
N ALA A 127 9.92 -10.25 2.26
CA ALA A 127 9.82 -9.73 3.62
C ALA A 127 8.52 -10.10 4.34
N TYR A 128 7.48 -10.51 3.58
CA TYR A 128 6.14 -10.70 4.12
C TYR A 128 5.61 -12.10 3.88
N ASP A 129 4.85 -12.61 4.84
CA ASP A 129 4.12 -13.87 4.73
C ASP A 129 2.79 -13.68 3.99
N VAL A 130 2.19 -12.49 4.12
CA VAL A 130 0.94 -12.12 3.48
C VAL A 130 1.01 -10.69 2.94
N VAL A 131 0.51 -10.48 1.73
CA VAL A 131 0.28 -9.18 1.14
C VAL A 131 -1.21 -9.01 0.87
N LEU A 132 -1.77 -7.89 1.33
CA LEU A 132 -3.18 -7.52 1.16
C LEU A 132 -3.30 -6.37 0.16
N ALA A 133 -4.26 -6.47 -0.78
CA ALA A 133 -4.57 -5.43 -1.75
C ALA A 133 -6.09 -5.31 -1.91
N PHE A 134 -6.72 -4.45 -1.10
CA PHE A 134 -8.18 -4.30 -1.09
C PHE A 134 -8.62 -3.02 -1.79
N SER A 135 -9.52 -3.16 -2.78
CA SER A 135 -10.13 -2.05 -3.52
C SER A 135 -9.12 -1.07 -4.11
N MET A 136 -7.94 -1.57 -4.53
CA MET A 136 -6.88 -0.73 -5.08
C MET A 136 -6.32 -1.23 -6.44
N LEU A 137 -6.38 -2.53 -6.75
CA LEU A 137 -5.77 -3.06 -7.99
C LEU A 137 -6.41 -2.49 -9.27
N HIS A 138 -7.68 -2.07 -9.24
CA HIS A 138 -8.33 -1.39 -10.36
C HIS A 138 -7.90 0.07 -10.55
N LEU A 139 -7.08 0.60 -9.64
CA LEU A 139 -6.60 1.99 -9.64
C LEU A 139 -5.13 2.12 -10.06
N VAL A 140 -4.42 0.99 -10.19
CA VAL A 140 -3.01 1.00 -10.62
C VAL A 140 -2.91 1.26 -12.12
N GLU A 141 -1.84 1.90 -12.56
CA GLU A 141 -1.63 2.21 -13.99
C GLU A 141 -1.10 0.99 -14.76
N ASP A 142 -0.25 0.20 -14.11
CA ASP A 142 0.33 -1.03 -14.66
C ASP A 142 0.03 -2.19 -13.71
N LEU A 143 -1.02 -2.94 -14.00
CA LEU A 143 -1.46 -4.06 -13.18
C LEU A 143 -0.42 -5.20 -13.15
N ASP A 144 0.22 -5.48 -14.27
CA ASP A 144 1.20 -6.55 -14.36
C ASP A 144 2.44 -6.22 -13.51
N LEU A 145 2.91 -4.99 -13.58
CA LEU A 145 4.00 -4.51 -12.73
C LEU A 145 3.60 -4.53 -11.26
N ALA A 146 2.43 -4.00 -10.90
CA ALA A 146 1.94 -4.01 -9.54
C ALA A 146 1.88 -5.43 -8.97
N LEU A 147 1.25 -6.36 -9.67
CA LEU A 147 1.18 -7.77 -9.24
C LEU A 147 2.56 -8.40 -9.08
N LYS A 148 3.48 -8.14 -10.02
CA LYS A 148 4.85 -8.62 -9.92
C LYS A 148 5.56 -8.11 -8.66
N LEU A 149 5.43 -6.82 -8.36
CA LEU A 149 6.04 -6.21 -7.17
C LEU A 149 5.44 -6.75 -5.87
N LEU A 150 4.11 -6.94 -5.83
CA LEU A 150 3.43 -7.51 -4.66
C LEU A 150 3.87 -8.96 -4.41
N VAL A 151 4.01 -9.76 -5.47
CA VAL A 151 4.51 -11.14 -5.36
C VAL A 151 5.97 -11.17 -4.93
N GLN A 152 6.81 -10.25 -5.44
CA GLN A 152 8.20 -10.13 -5.01
C GLN A 152 8.37 -9.75 -3.53
N ALA A 153 7.40 -9.05 -2.95
CA ALA A 153 7.41 -8.73 -1.52
C ALA A 153 7.15 -9.95 -0.64
N LEU A 154 6.53 -11.00 -1.18
CA LEU A 154 6.22 -12.23 -0.47
C LEU A 154 7.44 -13.14 -0.29
N ARG A 155 7.50 -13.78 0.88
CA ARG A 155 8.37 -14.96 1.08
C ARG A 155 7.88 -16.12 0.22
N PRO A 156 8.76 -17.10 -0.11
CA PRO A 156 8.33 -18.34 -0.75
C PRO A 156 7.18 -19.00 0.04
N GLY A 157 6.08 -19.33 -0.67
CA GLY A 157 4.89 -19.88 -0.05
C GLY A 157 3.94 -18.87 0.60
N GLY A 158 4.25 -17.59 0.52
CA GLY A 158 3.40 -16.51 1.03
C GLY A 158 2.10 -16.32 0.24
N LEU A 159 1.15 -15.58 0.80
CA LEU A 159 -0.18 -15.37 0.24
C LEU A 159 -0.38 -13.93 -0.23
N LEU A 160 -0.84 -13.76 -1.46
CA LEU A 160 -1.44 -12.51 -1.93
C LEU A 160 -2.96 -12.62 -1.82
N ILE A 161 -3.58 -11.74 -1.04
CA ILE A 161 -5.03 -11.68 -0.86
C ILE A 161 -5.52 -10.34 -1.41
N SER A 162 -6.42 -10.39 -2.39
CA SER A 162 -7.00 -9.19 -2.98
C SER A 162 -8.52 -9.24 -2.99
N LYS A 163 -9.14 -8.07 -2.90
CA LYS A 163 -10.56 -7.85 -3.15
C LYS A 163 -10.69 -6.66 -4.08
N THR A 164 -11.24 -6.88 -5.26
CA THR A 164 -11.43 -5.84 -6.27
C THR A 164 -12.92 -5.74 -6.60
N PRO A 165 -13.50 -4.53 -6.65
CA PRO A 165 -14.88 -4.38 -7.10
C PRO A 165 -15.01 -4.86 -8.54
N CYS A 166 -16.04 -5.64 -8.83
CA CYS A 166 -16.45 -6.02 -10.18
C CYS A 166 -17.56 -5.04 -10.62
N ILE A 167 -17.41 -4.48 -11.81
CA ILE A 167 -18.41 -3.63 -12.45
C ILE A 167 -19.15 -4.44 -13.48
#